data_be18e18d1962fd5dc3ab44a7140daa32
#
_entry.id   be18e18d1962fd5dc3ab44a7140daa32
#
_cell.length_a   1.000
_cell.length_b   1.000
_cell.length_c   1.000
_cell.angle_alpha   90.00
_cell.angle_beta   90.00
_cell.angle_gamma   90.00
#
_symmetry.space_group_name_H-M   'P 1'
#
loop_
_entity.id
_entity.type
_entity.pdbx_description
1 polymer ?
#
loop_
_entity_poly.entity_id
_entity_poly.type
_entity_poly.pdbx_seq_one_letter_code
_entity_poly.pdbx_strand_id
1 'polypeptide(L)'
;AESLNSSVTPFLIVLGIAAAIYGGWMWLRAPDELTGRPYWIICMASLSVLSALSGNPLGAVAWGCALVLVGGSLFLSSVQNIWLNRALLVGVWSLSSLPFSLTASAWIGRLGIAIPFVIIAQALLIAGFIRHALRPSGRDSIDSQEIWTRSVYPAGIILLLVVQVLLGFIGWDGA
;
A
#
# COMPACT_ATOMS: atom_id res chain seq x y z
N ALA A 1 -3.79 9.29 35.21
CA ALA A 1 -4.13 8.75 33.88
C ALA A 1 -3.26 9.35 32.76
N GLU A 2 -2.84 10.64 32.83
CA GLU A 2 -2.02 11.29 31.81
C GLU A 2 -0.58 10.75 31.73
N SER A 3 0.02 10.37 32.86
CA SER A 3 1.41 9.88 32.89
C SER A 3 1.60 8.49 32.25
N LEU A 4 0.59 7.63 32.31
CA LEU A 4 0.59 6.31 31.65
C LEU A 4 0.50 6.43 30.11
N ASN A 5 -0.28 7.41 29.63
CA ASN A 5 -0.39 7.69 28.18
C ASN A 5 0.94 8.17 27.57
N SER A 6 1.73 8.93 28.32
CA SER A 6 3.00 9.51 27.85
C SER A 6 4.08 8.45 27.58
N SER A 7 4.08 7.33 28.29
CA SER A 7 5.08 6.25 28.10
C SER A 7 4.64 5.19 27.10
N VAL A 8 3.34 4.95 26.96
CA VAL A 8 2.80 3.92 26.04
C VAL A 8 2.94 4.33 24.58
N THR A 9 2.69 5.60 24.24
CA THR A 9 2.76 6.09 22.86
C THR A 9 4.12 5.90 22.21
N PRO A 10 5.28 6.31 22.83
CA PRO A 10 6.58 6.07 22.24
C PRO A 10 6.90 4.58 22.05
N PHE A 11 6.49 3.74 22.99
CA PHE A 11 6.65 2.29 22.87
C PHE A 11 5.88 1.74 21.65
N LEU A 12 4.63 2.16 21.46
CA LEU A 12 3.82 1.75 20.31
C LEU A 12 4.39 2.27 18.99
N ILE A 13 4.97 3.47 18.96
CA ILE A 13 5.66 4.00 17.78
C ILE A 13 6.87 3.12 17.43
N VAL A 14 7.71 2.76 18.39
CA VAL A 14 8.87 1.89 18.15
C VAL A 14 8.43 0.51 17.64
N LEU A 15 7.41 -0.07 18.26
CA LEU A 15 6.86 -1.36 17.85
C LEU A 15 6.27 -1.28 16.43
N GLY A 16 5.51 -0.22 16.13
CA GLY A 16 4.95 0.02 14.81
C GLY A 16 6.00 0.19 13.72
N ILE A 17 7.10 0.93 14.01
CA ILE A 17 8.23 1.07 13.10
C ILE A 17 8.89 -0.29 12.84
N ALA A 18 9.18 -1.05 13.89
CA ALA A 18 9.78 -2.38 13.75
C ALA A 18 8.91 -3.31 12.91
N ALA A 19 7.59 -3.31 13.16
CA ALA A 19 6.63 -4.10 12.39
C ALA A 19 6.53 -3.64 10.93
N ALA A 20 6.55 -2.33 10.66
CA ALA A 20 6.52 -1.80 9.30
C ALA A 20 7.77 -2.18 8.51
N ILE A 21 8.97 -2.03 9.08
CA ILE A 21 10.24 -2.40 8.43
C ILE A 21 10.30 -3.92 8.22
N TYR A 22 9.95 -4.71 9.23
CA TYR A 22 9.91 -6.18 9.11
C TYR A 22 8.94 -6.62 8.02
N GLY A 23 7.71 -6.09 8.04
CA GLY A 23 6.70 -6.39 7.03
C GLY A 23 7.16 -6.00 5.62
N GLY A 24 7.69 -4.79 5.46
CA GLY A 24 8.23 -4.32 4.17
C GLY A 24 9.40 -5.18 3.65
N TRP A 25 10.31 -5.57 4.54
CA TRP A 25 11.44 -6.44 4.20
C TRP A 25 11.01 -7.84 3.77
N MET A 26 10.13 -8.47 4.55
CA MET A 26 9.63 -9.81 4.24
C MET A 26 8.74 -9.80 2.99
N TRP A 27 7.94 -8.74 2.78
CA TRP A 27 7.20 -8.49 1.55
C TRP A 27 8.13 -8.42 0.34
N LEU A 28 9.21 -7.64 0.40
CA LEU A 28 10.19 -7.53 -0.68
C LEU A 28 10.86 -8.87 -0.99
N ARG A 29 11.08 -9.73 0.01
CA ARG A 29 11.72 -11.04 -0.13
C ARG A 29 10.78 -12.18 -0.49
N ALA A 30 9.49 -11.99 -0.34
CA ALA A 30 8.50 -13.03 -0.60
C ALA A 30 8.65 -13.62 -2.02
N PRO A 31 8.52 -14.95 -2.17
CA PRO A 31 8.67 -15.61 -3.46
C PRO A 31 7.57 -15.20 -4.45
N ASP A 32 6.38 -14.93 -3.98
CA ASP A 32 5.23 -14.50 -4.77
C ASP A 32 4.32 -13.55 -3.96
N GLU A 33 3.37 -12.91 -4.64
CA GLU A 33 2.47 -11.92 -4.05
C GLU A 33 1.51 -12.53 -3.01
N LEU A 34 1.10 -13.78 -3.18
CA LEU A 34 0.18 -14.44 -2.25
C LEU A 34 0.88 -14.82 -0.95
N THR A 35 2.08 -15.41 -1.04
CA THR A 35 2.91 -15.72 0.14
C THR A 35 3.35 -14.45 0.86
N GLY A 36 3.54 -13.35 0.12
CA GLY A 36 3.89 -12.04 0.66
C GLY A 36 2.74 -11.29 1.31
N ARG A 37 1.48 -11.66 1.03
CA ARG A 37 0.28 -10.95 1.47
C ARG A 37 0.22 -10.63 2.97
N PRO A 38 0.55 -11.55 3.89
CA PRO A 38 0.57 -11.21 5.33
C PRO A 38 1.52 -10.08 5.67
N TYR A 39 2.68 -10.06 5.04
CA TYR A 39 3.71 -9.04 5.28
C TYR A 39 3.32 -7.68 4.70
N TRP A 40 2.63 -7.66 3.55
CA TRP A 40 1.99 -6.47 3.01
C TRP A 40 1.01 -5.88 4.02
N ILE A 41 0.12 -6.70 4.56
CA ILE A 41 -0.88 -6.27 5.55
C ILE A 41 -0.21 -5.73 6.81
N ILE A 42 0.80 -6.42 7.35
CA ILE A 42 1.55 -5.98 8.53
C ILE A 42 2.19 -4.60 8.28
N CYS A 43 2.88 -4.42 7.15
CA CYS A 43 3.54 -3.16 6.83
C CYS A 43 2.53 -2.01 6.72
N MET A 44 1.48 -2.19 5.92
CA MET A 44 0.47 -1.15 5.66
C MET A 44 -0.34 -0.80 6.91
N ALA A 45 -0.76 -1.80 7.69
CA ALA A 45 -1.47 -1.59 8.95
C ALA A 45 -0.59 -0.84 9.97
N SER A 46 0.70 -1.19 10.04
CA SER A 46 1.65 -0.48 10.90
C SER A 46 1.82 0.98 10.50
N LEU A 47 1.91 1.29 9.20
CA LEU A 47 1.96 2.67 8.69
C LEU A 47 0.68 3.45 9.02
N SER A 48 -0.49 2.81 8.90
CA SER A 48 -1.77 3.41 9.29
C SER A 48 -1.80 3.73 10.79
N VAL A 49 -1.40 2.78 11.65
CA VAL A 49 -1.34 2.97 13.11
C VAL A 49 -0.33 4.07 13.48
N LEU A 50 0.84 4.10 12.85
CA LEU A 50 1.85 5.14 13.08
C LEU A 50 1.30 6.53 12.73
N SER A 51 0.58 6.66 11.63
CA SER A 51 -0.08 7.92 11.25
C SER A 51 -1.13 8.33 12.30
N ALA A 52 -1.93 7.40 12.79
CA ALA A 52 -2.91 7.68 13.85
C ALA A 52 -2.22 8.12 15.16
N LEU A 53 -1.17 7.43 15.58
CA LEU A 53 -0.40 7.75 16.81
C LEU A 53 0.33 9.11 16.70
N SER A 54 0.67 9.53 15.48
CA SER A 54 1.28 10.85 15.22
C SER A 54 0.26 12.00 15.15
N GLY A 55 -1.02 11.73 15.40
CA GLY A 55 -2.09 12.72 15.35
C GLY A 55 -2.56 13.05 13.93
N ASN A 56 -2.30 12.16 12.96
CA ASN A 56 -2.74 12.32 11.58
C ASN A 56 -3.81 11.27 11.20
N PRO A 57 -5.10 11.52 11.51
CA PRO A 57 -6.17 10.58 11.18
C PRO A 57 -6.39 10.44 9.66
N LEU A 58 -6.18 11.51 8.88
CA LEU A 58 -6.30 11.46 7.42
C LEU A 58 -5.23 10.53 6.82
N GLY A 59 -3.99 10.62 7.29
CA GLY A 59 -2.93 9.71 6.89
C GLY A 59 -3.22 8.25 7.27
N ALA A 60 -3.80 8.01 8.44
CA ALA A 60 -4.22 6.68 8.84
C ALA A 60 -5.28 6.09 7.91
N VAL A 61 -6.29 6.88 7.53
CA VAL A 61 -7.31 6.48 6.56
C VAL A 61 -6.69 6.25 5.18
N ALA A 62 -5.79 7.13 4.73
CA ALA A 62 -5.10 7.01 3.45
C ALA A 62 -4.32 5.70 3.33
N TRP A 63 -3.56 5.31 4.37
CA TRP A 63 -2.88 4.00 4.41
C TRP A 63 -3.87 2.84 4.46
N GLY A 64 -4.99 2.96 5.18
CA GLY A 64 -6.06 1.96 5.20
C GLY A 64 -6.71 1.76 3.83
N CYS A 65 -7.02 2.85 3.13
CA CYS A 65 -7.52 2.81 1.76
C CYS A 65 -6.49 2.18 0.80
N ALA A 66 -5.21 2.57 0.92
CA ALA A 66 -4.15 2.01 0.10
C ALA A 66 -3.95 0.50 0.36
N LEU A 67 -4.05 0.04 1.61
CA LEU A 67 -4.02 -1.38 1.96
C LEU A 67 -5.03 -2.19 1.13
N VAL A 68 -6.27 -1.70 1.04
CA VAL A 68 -7.37 -2.42 0.37
C VAL A 68 -7.30 -2.22 -1.15
N LEU A 69 -7.18 -0.98 -1.63
CA LEU A 69 -7.30 -0.68 -3.05
C LEU A 69 -6.04 -1.08 -3.84
N VAL A 70 -4.85 -0.71 -3.34
CA VAL A 70 -3.59 -1.06 -4.00
C VAL A 70 -3.30 -2.55 -3.84
N GLY A 71 -3.49 -3.10 -2.64
CA GLY A 71 -3.38 -4.53 -2.40
C GLY A 71 -4.41 -5.32 -3.21
N GLY A 72 -5.66 -4.86 -3.24
CA GLY A 72 -6.73 -5.49 -4.02
C GLY A 72 -6.40 -5.55 -5.51
N SER A 73 -5.93 -4.45 -6.11
CA SER A 73 -5.53 -4.43 -7.52
C SER A 73 -4.40 -5.42 -7.83
N LEU A 74 -3.40 -5.55 -6.94
CA LEU A 74 -2.28 -6.48 -7.11
C LEU A 74 -2.70 -7.94 -6.90
N PHE A 75 -3.38 -8.23 -5.78
CA PHE A 75 -3.72 -9.61 -5.40
C PHE A 75 -4.84 -10.21 -6.25
N LEU A 76 -5.70 -9.37 -6.83
CA LEU A 76 -6.71 -9.80 -7.79
C LEU A 76 -6.15 -9.94 -9.20
N SER A 77 -4.99 -9.36 -9.52
CA SER A 77 -4.37 -9.50 -10.84
C SER A 77 -3.78 -10.90 -11.02
N SER A 78 -4.65 -11.86 -11.36
CA SER A 78 -4.30 -13.26 -11.52
C SER A 78 -3.99 -13.67 -12.97
N VAL A 79 -4.21 -12.79 -13.94
CA VAL A 79 -4.10 -13.10 -15.37
C VAL A 79 -2.94 -12.33 -16.00
N GLN A 80 -2.15 -13.03 -16.83
CA GLN A 80 -1.05 -12.42 -17.57
C GLN A 80 -1.57 -11.50 -18.69
N ASN A 81 -1.49 -10.18 -18.44
CA ASN A 81 -1.64 -9.18 -19.45
C ASN A 81 -0.62 -8.07 -19.21
N ILE A 82 0.28 -7.84 -20.18
CA ILE A 82 1.35 -6.84 -20.06
C ILE A 82 0.81 -5.43 -19.84
N TRP A 83 -0.35 -5.10 -20.39
CA TRP A 83 -1.00 -3.81 -20.21
C TRP A 83 -1.54 -3.65 -18.79
N LEU A 84 -2.15 -4.72 -18.26
CA LEU A 84 -2.68 -4.74 -16.90
C LEU A 84 -1.53 -4.64 -15.88
N ASN A 85 -0.44 -5.38 -16.10
CA ASN A 85 0.74 -5.30 -15.23
C ASN A 85 1.36 -3.90 -15.24
N ARG A 86 1.38 -3.23 -16.39
CA ARG A 86 1.83 -1.82 -16.47
C ARG A 86 0.86 -0.88 -15.77
N ALA A 87 -0.45 -1.10 -15.91
CA ALA A 87 -1.47 -0.31 -15.22
C ALA A 87 -1.34 -0.43 -13.69
N LEU A 88 -0.94 -1.60 -13.14
CA LEU A 88 -0.68 -1.76 -11.72
C LEU A 88 0.40 -0.81 -11.18
N LEU A 89 1.30 -0.29 -12.02
CA LEU A 89 2.29 0.72 -11.59
C LEU A 89 1.64 2.02 -11.09
N VAL A 90 0.36 2.27 -11.38
CA VAL A 90 -0.42 3.33 -10.73
C VAL A 90 -0.44 3.14 -9.20
N GLY A 91 -0.38 1.89 -8.71
CA GLY A 91 -0.23 1.60 -7.29
C GLY A 91 1.07 2.14 -6.69
N VAL A 92 2.16 2.20 -7.47
CA VAL A 92 3.42 2.83 -7.04
C VAL A 92 3.21 4.32 -6.78
N TRP A 93 2.51 5.00 -7.69
CA TRP A 93 2.12 6.40 -7.49
C TRP A 93 1.25 6.55 -6.25
N SER A 94 0.24 5.70 -6.07
CA SER A 94 -0.66 5.72 -4.92
C SER A 94 0.07 5.56 -3.59
N LEU A 95 1.17 4.79 -3.55
CA LEU A 95 2.00 4.54 -2.36
C LEU A 95 3.12 5.56 -2.17
N SER A 96 3.38 6.43 -3.12
CA SER A 96 4.56 7.31 -3.13
C SER A 96 4.49 8.47 -2.15
N SER A 97 3.31 8.76 -1.60
CA SER A 97 3.04 9.97 -0.78
C SER A 97 3.40 11.29 -1.48
N LEU A 98 3.49 11.27 -2.81
CA LEU A 98 3.63 12.48 -3.61
C LEU A 98 2.30 13.25 -3.68
N PRO A 99 2.30 14.54 -4.04
CA PRO A 99 1.08 15.30 -4.25
C PRO A 99 0.08 14.55 -5.15
N PHE A 100 -1.19 14.60 -4.82
CA PHE A 100 -2.29 13.91 -5.51
C PHE A 100 -2.22 12.37 -5.48
N SER A 101 -1.27 11.76 -4.76
CA SER A 101 -1.29 10.32 -4.52
C SER A 101 -2.28 9.97 -3.41
N LEU A 102 -2.73 8.71 -3.38
CA LEU A 102 -3.66 8.23 -2.34
C LEU A 102 -3.10 8.40 -0.93
N THR A 103 -1.78 8.30 -0.75
CA THR A 103 -1.09 8.46 0.53
C THR A 103 -0.46 9.86 0.71
N ALA A 104 -0.87 10.86 -0.07
CA ALA A 104 -0.31 12.21 0.00
C ALA A 104 -0.42 12.84 1.41
N SER A 105 -1.53 12.62 2.09
CA SER A 105 -1.77 13.10 3.47
C SER A 105 -0.99 12.32 4.54
N ALA A 106 -0.30 11.24 4.17
CA ALA A 106 0.36 10.35 5.13
C ALA A 106 1.49 11.02 5.93
N TRP A 107 2.13 12.03 5.35
CA TRP A 107 3.28 12.73 5.92
C TRP A 107 2.92 13.96 6.75
N ILE A 108 1.64 14.31 6.82
CA ILE A 108 1.13 15.41 7.62
C ILE A 108 1.01 14.91 9.07
N GLY A 109 2.08 14.99 9.84
CA GLY A 109 2.06 14.56 11.22
C GLY A 109 3.40 14.73 11.94
N ARG A 110 3.40 14.62 13.26
CA ARG A 110 4.55 14.86 14.12
C ARG A 110 5.33 13.56 14.42
N LEU A 111 5.85 12.91 13.39
CA LEU A 111 6.66 11.69 13.58
C LEU A 111 8.09 11.97 14.08
N GLY A 112 8.59 13.21 13.96
CA GLY A 112 9.91 13.61 14.47
C GLY A 112 11.03 12.67 14.01
N ILE A 113 11.77 12.09 14.96
CA ILE A 113 12.90 11.17 14.72
C ILE A 113 12.44 9.85 14.01
N ALA A 114 11.16 9.52 14.03
CA ALA A 114 10.63 8.31 13.39
C ALA A 114 10.56 8.41 11.85
N ILE A 115 10.58 9.61 11.27
CA ILE A 115 10.44 9.85 9.84
C ILE A 115 11.39 9.00 8.97
N PRO A 116 12.72 8.94 9.23
CA PRO A 116 13.63 8.16 8.39
C PRO A 116 13.26 6.66 8.33
N PHE A 117 12.81 6.11 9.45
CA PHE A 117 12.43 4.70 9.53
C PHE A 117 11.13 4.41 8.78
N VAL A 118 10.18 5.33 8.82
CA VAL A 118 8.93 5.24 8.05
C VAL A 118 9.23 5.33 6.55
N ILE A 119 10.13 6.21 6.13
CA ILE A 119 10.61 6.31 4.73
C ILE A 119 11.23 4.98 4.28
N ILE A 120 12.07 4.36 5.12
CA ILE A 120 12.68 3.06 4.81
C ILE A 120 11.59 1.99 4.65
N ALA A 121 10.62 1.91 5.57
CA ALA A 121 9.52 0.97 5.48
C ALA A 121 8.70 1.17 4.20
N GLN A 122 8.38 2.41 3.86
CA GLN A 122 7.68 2.75 2.62
C GLN A 122 8.48 2.40 1.37
N ALA A 123 9.78 2.68 1.36
CA ALA A 123 10.66 2.32 0.25
C ALA A 123 10.71 0.80 0.02
N LEU A 124 10.81 0.01 1.10
CA LEU A 124 10.74 -1.46 1.03
C LEU A 124 9.39 -1.94 0.51
N LEU A 125 8.31 -1.33 0.97
CA LEU A 125 6.95 -1.63 0.52
C LEU A 125 6.79 -1.41 -0.98
N ILE A 126 7.22 -0.24 -1.49
CA ILE A 126 7.15 0.13 -2.91
C ILE A 126 8.05 -0.78 -3.74
N ALA A 127 9.27 -1.04 -3.31
CA ALA A 127 10.19 -1.92 -4.02
C ALA A 127 9.61 -3.34 -4.15
N GLY A 128 9.02 -3.87 -3.09
CA GLY A 128 8.32 -5.15 -3.12
C GLY A 128 7.12 -5.14 -4.06
N PHE A 129 6.33 -4.06 -4.04
CA PHE A 129 5.19 -3.89 -4.94
C PHE A 129 5.62 -3.89 -6.41
N ILE A 130 6.65 -3.12 -6.78
CA ILE A 130 7.20 -3.09 -8.14
C ILE A 130 7.67 -4.49 -8.55
N ARG A 131 8.41 -5.17 -7.67
CA ARG A 131 8.90 -6.52 -7.93
C ARG A 131 7.77 -7.49 -8.23
N HIS A 132 6.70 -7.48 -7.44
CA HIS A 132 5.57 -8.38 -7.63
C HIS A 132 4.69 -7.99 -8.83
N ALA A 133 4.47 -6.70 -9.07
CA ALA A 133 3.71 -6.20 -10.23
C ALA A 133 4.39 -6.49 -11.57
N LEU A 134 5.72 -6.45 -11.62
CA LEU A 134 6.49 -6.70 -12.85
C LEU A 134 6.90 -8.16 -13.04
N ARG A 135 6.62 -9.02 -12.08
CA ARG A 135 7.00 -10.42 -12.16
C ARG A 135 6.23 -11.11 -13.28
N PRO A 136 6.91 -11.84 -14.20
CA PRO A 136 6.23 -12.69 -15.16
C PRO A 136 5.56 -13.84 -14.39
N SER A 137 4.24 -13.81 -14.30
CA SER A 137 3.47 -14.90 -13.71
C SER A 137 3.34 -16.00 -14.74
N GLY A 138 3.64 -17.25 -14.39
CA GLY A 138 3.41 -18.42 -15.25
C GLY A 138 1.93 -18.83 -15.30
N ARG A 139 1.02 -17.89 -15.30
CA ARG A 139 -0.43 -18.10 -15.26
C ARG A 139 -1.04 -18.05 -16.67
N ASP A 140 -2.22 -18.63 -16.82
CA ASP A 140 -2.93 -18.74 -18.10
C ASP A 140 -3.15 -17.37 -18.75
N SER A 141 -3.02 -17.31 -20.08
CA SER A 141 -3.29 -16.10 -20.82
C SER A 141 -4.78 -15.74 -20.78
N ILE A 142 -5.09 -14.43 -20.81
CA ILE A 142 -6.49 -13.94 -20.90
C ILE A 142 -7.25 -14.59 -22.07
N ASP A 143 -6.55 -14.96 -23.13
CA ASP A 143 -7.16 -15.52 -24.34
C ASP A 143 -7.73 -16.93 -24.16
N SER A 144 -7.31 -17.67 -23.13
CA SER A 144 -7.85 -18.98 -22.79
C SER A 144 -9.08 -18.92 -21.86
N GLN A 145 -9.49 -17.73 -21.42
CA GLN A 145 -10.59 -17.54 -20.47
C GLN A 145 -11.92 -17.30 -21.19
N GLU A 146 -13.03 -17.59 -20.51
CA GLU A 146 -14.38 -17.27 -21.01
C GLU A 146 -14.53 -15.77 -21.32
N ILE A 147 -15.36 -15.44 -22.32
CA ILE A 147 -15.60 -14.07 -22.82
C ILE A 147 -15.95 -13.09 -21.67
N TRP A 148 -16.76 -13.53 -20.69
CA TRP A 148 -17.15 -12.73 -19.55
C TRP A 148 -15.96 -12.40 -18.64
N THR A 149 -15.13 -13.38 -18.31
CA THR A 149 -13.93 -13.19 -17.50
C THR A 149 -12.95 -12.27 -18.20
N ARG A 150 -12.82 -12.40 -19.53
CA ARG A 150 -11.95 -11.58 -20.37
C ARG A 150 -12.31 -10.09 -20.34
N SER A 151 -13.59 -9.74 -20.17
CA SER A 151 -14.06 -8.34 -20.19
C SER A 151 -14.26 -7.78 -18.78
N VAL A 152 -14.90 -8.49 -17.88
CA VAL A 152 -15.28 -8.01 -16.55
C VAL A 152 -14.07 -7.90 -15.64
N TYR A 153 -13.13 -8.83 -15.75
CA TYR A 153 -11.95 -8.87 -14.90
C TYR A 153 -11.01 -7.65 -15.09
N PRO A 154 -10.56 -7.28 -16.30
CA PRO A 154 -9.78 -6.06 -16.50
C PRO A 154 -10.55 -4.79 -16.10
N ALA A 155 -11.87 -4.74 -16.37
CA ALA A 155 -12.70 -3.61 -15.99
C ALA A 155 -12.71 -3.40 -14.46
N GLY A 156 -12.80 -4.49 -13.69
CA GLY A 156 -12.73 -4.43 -12.23
C GLY A 156 -11.40 -3.87 -11.71
N ILE A 157 -10.28 -4.32 -12.28
CA ILE A 157 -8.96 -3.80 -11.91
C ILE A 157 -8.80 -2.32 -12.31
N ILE A 158 -9.21 -1.96 -13.53
CA ILE A 158 -9.17 -0.55 -13.98
C ILE A 158 -10.03 0.32 -13.05
N LEU A 159 -11.19 -0.14 -12.65
CA LEU A 159 -12.05 0.58 -11.70
C LEU A 159 -11.33 0.83 -10.36
N LEU A 160 -10.65 -0.18 -9.81
CA LEU A 160 -9.87 -0.01 -8.59
C LEU A 160 -8.75 1.03 -8.76
N LEU A 161 -8.06 1.03 -9.91
CA LEU A 161 -7.01 2.00 -10.20
C LEU A 161 -7.57 3.42 -10.35
N VAL A 162 -8.71 3.58 -11.01
CA VAL A 162 -9.39 4.87 -11.16
C VAL A 162 -9.82 5.41 -9.78
N VAL A 163 -10.39 4.57 -8.93
CA VAL A 163 -10.77 4.96 -7.57
C VAL A 163 -9.56 5.41 -6.74
N GLN A 164 -8.41 4.74 -6.87
CA GLN A 164 -7.17 5.17 -6.20
C GLN A 164 -6.75 6.59 -6.61
N VAL A 165 -6.80 6.88 -7.91
CA VAL A 165 -6.43 8.19 -8.44
C VAL A 165 -7.42 9.26 -7.97
N LEU A 166 -8.73 8.99 -8.06
CA LEU A 166 -9.78 9.93 -7.63
C LEU A 166 -9.67 10.25 -6.14
N LEU A 167 -9.46 9.24 -5.29
CA LEU A 167 -9.28 9.46 -3.85
C LEU A 167 -8.00 10.24 -3.53
N GLY A 168 -6.94 10.07 -4.32
CA GLY A 168 -5.73 10.86 -4.18
C GLY A 168 -5.97 12.35 -4.45
N PHE A 169 -6.73 12.68 -5.48
CA PHE A 169 -7.11 14.07 -5.78
C PHE A 169 -8.03 14.65 -4.70
N ILE A 170 -9.06 13.93 -4.26
CA ILE A 170 -9.99 14.38 -3.21
C ILE A 170 -9.26 14.55 -1.87
N GLY A 171 -8.35 13.62 -1.52
CA GLY A 171 -7.60 13.69 -0.27
C GLY A 171 -6.58 14.82 -0.21
N TRP A 172 -6.17 15.36 -1.37
CA TRP A 172 -5.25 16.49 -1.44
C TRP A 172 -5.90 17.83 -1.04
N ASP A 173 -7.14 18.04 -1.39
CA ASP A 173 -7.88 19.28 -1.07
C ASP A 173 -8.18 19.43 0.43
N GLY A 174 -7.98 18.38 1.23
CA GLY A 174 -8.16 18.37 2.68
C GLY A 174 -6.85 18.50 3.48
N ALA A 175 -5.73 18.63 2.82
CA ALA A 175 -4.41 18.76 3.43
C ALA A 175 -3.87 20.17 3.29
#